data_c13b9da423c755d57ae4cc8406e80c2b
#
_entry.id   c13b9da423c755d57ae4cc8406e80c2b
#
_cell.length_a   1.000
_cell.length_b   1.000
_cell.length_c   1.000
_cell.angle_alpha   90.00
_cell.angle_beta   90.00
_cell.angle_gamma   90.00
#
_symmetry.space_group_name_H-M   'P 1'
#
loop_
_entity.id
_entity.type
_entity.pdbx_description
1 polymer ?
#
loop_
_entity_poly.entity_id
_entity_poly.type
_entity_poly.pdbx_seq_one_letter_code
_entity_poly.pdbx_strand_id
1 'polypeptide(L)'
;MAIQGNTKLIAIVDDDDLMRSALQGLLKAVGLPAQAFASAEEFLQSGQQRQTACLIADIRMPGMSGLELQAKLNAEHCRIPTIFITAHGDAKMRMQALRAGAVEFMAKPFDDEVLLESVRVALES
;
A
#
# COMPACT_ATOMS: atom_id res chain seq x y z
N MET A 1 7.16 27.94 -6.35
CA MET A 1 7.00 27.27 -6.31
C MET A 1 6.81 26.44 -6.18
N ALA A 2 6.83 26.27 -6.07
CA ALA A 2 6.69 25.33 -5.99
C ALA A 2 6.45 24.59 -5.82
N ILE A 3 6.27 24.23 -5.94
CA ILE A 3 6.03 23.42 -5.74
C ILE A 3 6.04 22.46 -5.67
N GLN A 4 6.33 22.05 -5.62
CA GLN A 4 6.42 21.11 -5.52
C GLN A 4 6.33 20.19 -4.94
N GLY A 5 6.66 20.11 -4.71
CA GLY A 5 6.70 19.03 -3.74
C GLY A 5 5.44 18.20 -3.62
N ASN A 6 4.66 18.23 -4.58
CA ASN A 6 3.43 17.45 -4.62
C ASN A 6 3.63 16.08 -5.24
N THR A 7 4.83 15.54 -5.06
CA THR A 7 5.09 14.19 -5.51
C THR A 7 4.24 13.25 -4.67
N LYS A 8 3.21 12.69 -5.28
CA LYS A 8 2.36 11.70 -4.62
C LYS A 8 2.96 10.34 -4.85
N LEU A 9 3.79 9.92 -3.92
CA LEU A 9 4.46 8.63 -4.03
C LEU A 9 3.49 7.51 -3.68
N ILE A 10 3.44 6.50 -4.54
CA ILE A 10 2.73 5.27 -4.25
C ILE A 10 3.78 4.24 -3.87
N ALA A 11 3.62 3.60 -2.73
CA ALA A 11 4.53 2.56 -2.28
C ALA A 11 3.84 1.20 -2.34
N ILE A 12 4.56 0.21 -2.84
CA ILE A 12 4.09 -1.17 -2.92
C ILE A 12 4.97 -2.00 -2.00
N VAL A 13 4.37 -2.73 -1.07
CA VAL A 13 5.09 -3.59 -0.15
C VAL A 13 4.55 -5.01 -0.26
N ASP A 14 5.32 -5.89 -0.89
CA ASP A 14 4.93 -7.28 -1.12
C ASP A 14 6.21 -8.09 -1.29
N ASP A 15 6.27 -9.27 -0.68
CA ASP A 15 7.46 -10.12 -0.79
C ASP A 15 7.51 -10.91 -2.09
N ASP A 16 6.46 -10.87 -2.90
CA ASP A 16 6.38 -11.58 -4.18
C ASP A 16 6.87 -10.67 -5.31
N ASP A 17 7.98 -11.04 -5.95
CA ASP A 17 8.58 -10.29 -7.06
C ASP A 17 7.59 -10.07 -8.20
N LEU A 18 6.83 -11.10 -8.55
CA LEU A 18 5.90 -11.02 -9.68
C LEU A 18 4.77 -10.04 -9.37
N MET A 19 4.29 -10.05 -8.14
CA MET A 19 3.23 -9.14 -7.74
C MET A 19 3.74 -7.70 -7.75
N ARG A 20 4.96 -7.45 -7.24
CA ARG A 20 5.53 -6.11 -7.27
C ARG A 20 5.64 -5.59 -8.70
N SER A 21 6.16 -6.42 -9.61
CA SER A 21 6.29 -6.03 -11.02
C SER A 21 4.94 -5.77 -11.67
N ALA A 22 3.96 -6.62 -11.39
CA ALA A 22 2.62 -6.48 -11.96
C ALA A 22 1.97 -5.17 -11.50
N LEU A 23 2.06 -4.87 -10.22
CA LEU A 23 1.49 -3.65 -9.67
C LEU A 23 2.19 -2.40 -10.20
N GLN A 24 3.52 -2.42 -10.28
CA GLN A 24 4.27 -1.29 -10.84
C GLN A 24 3.89 -1.05 -12.29
N GLY A 25 3.77 -2.12 -13.08
CA GLY A 25 3.39 -2.00 -14.48
C GLY A 25 1.99 -1.45 -14.66
N LEU A 26 1.05 -1.93 -13.85
CA LEU A 26 -0.33 -1.48 -13.91
C LEU A 26 -0.44 0.01 -13.60
N LEU A 27 0.23 0.45 -12.54
CA LEU A 27 0.18 1.85 -12.13
C LEU A 27 0.90 2.74 -13.13
N LYS A 28 2.05 2.30 -13.63
CA LYS A 28 2.80 3.06 -14.63
C LYS A 28 1.97 3.29 -15.89
N ALA A 29 1.19 2.28 -16.29
CA ALA A 29 0.37 2.37 -17.49
C ALA A 29 -0.67 3.48 -17.41
N VAL A 30 -1.07 3.90 -16.21
CA VAL A 30 -2.01 5.00 -16.01
C VAL A 30 -1.34 6.27 -15.49
N GLY A 31 -0.01 6.35 -15.62
CA GLY A 31 0.73 7.55 -15.27
C GLY A 31 1.02 7.72 -13.79
N LEU A 32 0.96 6.64 -13.01
CA LEU A 32 1.18 6.69 -11.57
C LEU A 32 2.42 5.86 -11.20
N PRO A 33 3.62 6.46 -11.26
CA PRO A 33 4.82 5.70 -10.90
C PRO A 33 4.78 5.29 -9.43
N ALA A 34 5.22 4.07 -9.15
CA ALA A 34 5.21 3.53 -7.81
C ALA A 34 6.56 2.94 -7.48
N GLN A 35 6.95 3.05 -6.22
CA GLN A 35 8.18 2.46 -5.72
C GLN A 35 7.81 1.18 -4.97
N ALA A 36 8.55 0.10 -5.24
CA ALA A 36 8.25 -1.21 -4.67
C ALA A 36 9.30 -1.62 -3.65
N PHE A 37 8.84 -2.29 -2.60
CA PHE A 37 9.67 -2.77 -1.50
C PHE A 37 9.34 -4.23 -1.24
N ALA A 38 10.36 -5.03 -0.93
CA ALA A 38 10.18 -6.46 -0.72
C ALA A 38 9.68 -6.81 0.67
N SER A 39 9.71 -5.87 1.60
CA SER A 39 9.27 -6.11 2.98
C SER A 39 8.83 -4.79 3.63
N ALA A 40 8.08 -4.93 4.72
CA ALA A 40 7.69 -3.77 5.52
C ALA A 40 8.92 -3.08 6.11
N GLU A 41 9.90 -3.86 6.55
CA GLU A 41 11.14 -3.33 7.12
C GLU A 41 11.88 -2.48 6.09
N GLU A 42 11.95 -2.95 4.84
CA GLU A 42 12.62 -2.22 3.77
C GLU A 42 11.93 -0.87 3.52
N PHE A 43 10.61 -0.88 3.51
CA PHE A 43 9.84 0.36 3.35
C PHE A 43 10.13 1.34 4.49
N LEU A 44 10.13 0.85 5.73
CA LEU A 44 10.40 1.71 6.89
C LEU A 44 11.81 2.27 6.86
N GLN A 45 12.77 1.46 6.44
CA GLN A 45 14.16 1.89 6.36
C GLN A 45 14.42 2.90 5.25
N SER A 46 13.53 2.95 4.26
CA SER A 46 13.67 3.88 3.15
C SER A 46 13.49 5.33 3.57
N GLY A 47 12.80 5.56 4.69
CA GLY A 47 12.54 6.91 5.18
C GLY A 47 11.50 7.67 4.38
N GLN A 48 10.75 6.99 3.51
CA GLN A 48 9.82 7.64 2.60
C GLN A 48 8.37 7.64 3.09
N GLN A 49 8.15 7.28 4.35
CA GLN A 49 6.79 7.16 4.88
C GLN A 49 6.01 8.45 4.72
N ARG A 50 6.62 9.59 5.00
CA ARG A 50 5.90 10.87 4.98
C ARG A 50 5.66 11.40 3.58
N GLN A 51 6.37 10.90 2.58
CA GLN A 51 6.12 11.25 1.19
C GLN A 51 5.15 10.29 0.51
N THR A 52 4.76 9.23 1.19
CA THR A 52 3.87 8.21 0.61
C THR A 52 2.42 8.65 0.74
N ALA A 53 1.75 8.78 -0.39
CA ALA A 53 0.35 9.21 -0.43
C ALA A 53 -0.60 8.01 -0.51
N CYS A 54 -0.10 6.85 -0.89
CA CYS A 54 -0.88 5.62 -0.98
C CYS A 54 0.04 4.44 -0.78
N LEU A 55 -0.35 3.52 0.08
CA LEU A 55 0.42 2.30 0.36
C LEU A 55 -0.41 1.10 -0.09
N ILE A 56 0.18 0.26 -0.93
CA ILE A 56 -0.42 -1.02 -1.33
C ILE A 56 0.42 -2.10 -0.68
N ALA A 57 -0.16 -2.89 0.20
CA ALA A 57 0.59 -3.85 0.99
C ALA A 57 -0.08 -5.21 1.06
N ASP A 58 0.73 -6.26 1.05
CA ASP A 58 0.26 -7.60 1.41
C ASP A 58 0.19 -7.70 2.93
N ILE A 59 -0.62 -8.61 3.42
CA ILE A 59 -0.75 -8.87 4.86
C ILE A 59 0.33 -9.86 5.31
N ARG A 60 0.43 -10.99 4.63
CA ARG A 60 1.33 -12.08 5.05
C ARG A 60 2.67 -11.98 4.37
N MET A 61 3.65 -11.53 5.13
CA MET A 61 5.02 -11.40 4.67
C MET A 61 5.95 -11.91 5.77
N PRO A 62 7.12 -12.44 5.40
CA PRO A 62 8.13 -12.78 6.41
C PRO A 62 8.50 -11.54 7.22
N GLY A 63 8.70 -11.71 8.51
CA GLY A 63 8.99 -10.58 9.39
C GLY A 63 7.72 -9.81 9.73
N MET A 64 7.75 -8.50 9.55
CA MET A 64 6.59 -7.67 9.87
C MET A 64 5.47 -7.88 8.85
N SER A 65 4.26 -8.13 9.34
CA SER A 65 3.08 -8.26 8.49
C SER A 65 2.57 -6.90 8.04
N GLY A 66 1.67 -6.91 7.04
CA GLY A 66 1.04 -5.66 6.60
C GLY A 66 0.21 -5.00 7.70
N LEU A 67 -0.48 -5.80 8.52
CA LEU A 67 -1.25 -5.24 9.63
C LEU A 67 -0.35 -4.64 10.71
N GLU A 68 0.79 -5.27 10.96
CA GLU A 68 1.78 -4.72 11.90
C GLU A 68 2.39 -3.43 11.37
N LEU A 69 2.64 -3.36 10.08
CA LEU A 69 3.12 -2.13 9.44
C LEU A 69 2.11 -1.01 9.63
N GLN A 70 0.84 -1.30 9.37
CA GLN A 70 -0.24 -0.33 9.53
C GLN A 70 -0.29 0.18 10.98
N ALA A 71 -0.21 -0.73 11.94
CA ALA A 71 -0.25 -0.36 13.35
C ALA A 71 0.93 0.52 13.74
N LYS A 72 2.11 0.20 13.21
CA LYS A 72 3.30 1.00 13.49
C LYS A 72 3.20 2.41 12.91
N LEU A 73 2.72 2.53 11.68
CA LEU A 73 2.54 3.84 11.06
C LEU A 73 1.51 4.66 11.83
N ASN A 74 0.41 4.05 12.24
CA ASN A 74 -0.61 4.75 13.02
C ASN A 74 -0.04 5.20 14.37
N ALA A 75 0.78 4.37 15.02
CA ALA A 75 1.39 4.72 16.30
C ALA A 75 2.35 5.88 16.17
N GLU A 76 2.95 6.06 15.00
CA GLU A 76 3.87 7.16 14.73
C GLU A 76 3.16 8.38 14.14
N HIS A 77 1.85 8.36 14.14
CA HIS A 77 1.01 9.43 13.57
C HIS A 77 1.29 9.67 12.09
N CYS A 78 1.74 8.63 11.40
CA CYS A 78 1.97 8.67 9.96
C CYS A 78 0.84 7.91 9.29
N ARG A 79 -0.27 8.60 9.04
CA ARG A 79 -1.46 7.96 8.48
C ARG A 79 -1.41 7.99 6.97
N ILE A 80 -1.05 6.84 6.41
CA ILE A 80 -0.97 6.66 4.97
C ILE A 80 -2.21 5.90 4.51
N PRO A 81 -2.99 6.42 3.55
CA PRO A 81 -4.10 5.65 2.99
C PRO A 81 -3.58 4.32 2.45
N THR A 82 -4.08 3.22 2.99
CA THR A 82 -3.54 1.89 2.73
C THR A 82 -4.57 1.00 2.05
N ILE A 83 -4.13 0.29 1.01
CA ILE A 83 -4.91 -0.73 0.34
C ILE A 83 -4.20 -2.06 0.59
N PHE A 84 -4.91 -3.01 1.20
CA PHE A 84 -4.33 -4.34 1.41
C PHE A 84 -4.76 -5.28 0.30
N ILE A 85 -3.82 -6.09 -0.18
CA ILE A 85 -4.09 -7.14 -1.17
C ILE A 85 -3.45 -8.42 -0.63
N THR A 86 -4.24 -9.45 -0.40
CA THR A 86 -3.71 -10.68 0.18
C THR A 86 -4.38 -11.91 -0.40
N ALA A 87 -3.61 -13.00 -0.50
CA ALA A 87 -4.11 -14.28 -0.98
C ALA A 87 -4.87 -15.05 0.11
N HIS A 88 -4.66 -14.70 1.37
CA HIS A 88 -5.15 -15.48 2.51
C HIS A 88 -5.90 -14.63 3.54
N GLY A 89 -6.64 -13.65 3.05
CA GLY A 89 -7.42 -12.80 3.94
C GLY A 89 -8.70 -13.48 4.41
N ASP A 90 -9.18 -13.07 5.58
CA ASP A 90 -10.46 -13.50 6.10
C ASP A 90 -11.24 -12.28 6.61
N ALA A 91 -12.49 -12.50 7.03
CA ALA A 91 -13.37 -11.42 7.46
C ALA A 91 -12.83 -10.68 8.68
N LYS A 92 -12.17 -11.40 9.59
CA LYS A 92 -11.60 -10.79 10.79
C LYS A 92 -10.46 -9.85 10.45
N MET A 93 -9.55 -10.28 9.57
CA MET A 93 -8.45 -9.44 9.10
C MET A 93 -8.98 -8.21 8.38
N ARG A 94 -10.00 -8.40 7.54
CA ARG A 94 -10.60 -7.30 6.80
C ARG A 94 -11.16 -6.25 7.75
N MET A 95 -11.90 -6.68 8.77
CA MET A 95 -12.46 -5.75 9.74
C MET A 95 -11.38 -5.03 10.52
N GLN A 96 -10.34 -5.74 10.91
CA GLN A 96 -9.23 -5.14 11.64
C GLN A 96 -8.54 -4.06 10.80
N ALA A 97 -8.27 -4.37 9.53
CA ALA A 97 -7.61 -3.42 8.63
C ALA A 97 -8.46 -2.17 8.41
N LEU A 98 -9.75 -2.36 8.15
CA LEU A 98 -10.66 -1.23 7.88
C LEU A 98 -10.86 -0.37 9.13
N ARG A 99 -10.97 -0.98 10.30
CA ARG A 99 -11.09 -0.23 11.55
C ARG A 99 -9.85 0.59 11.85
N ALA A 100 -8.69 0.11 11.41
CA ALA A 100 -7.43 0.82 11.60
C ALA A 100 -7.20 1.88 10.53
N GLY A 101 -8.14 2.06 9.60
CA GLY A 101 -8.10 3.14 8.63
C GLY A 101 -7.77 2.75 7.19
N ALA A 102 -7.72 1.45 6.87
CA ALA A 102 -7.43 1.04 5.50
C ALA A 102 -8.54 1.52 4.56
N VAL A 103 -8.13 1.91 3.36
CA VAL A 103 -9.07 2.36 2.32
C VAL A 103 -9.81 1.16 1.74
N GLU A 104 -9.09 0.06 1.53
CA GLU A 104 -9.66 -1.13 0.92
C GLU A 104 -8.89 -2.38 1.34
N PHE A 105 -9.55 -3.52 1.22
CA PHE A 105 -8.96 -4.82 1.51
C PHE A 105 -9.43 -5.78 0.41
N MET A 106 -8.49 -6.24 -0.41
CA MET A 106 -8.78 -7.05 -1.59
C MET A 106 -8.15 -8.42 -1.50
N ALA A 107 -8.81 -9.40 -2.09
CA ALA A 107 -8.26 -10.75 -2.24
C ALA A 107 -7.45 -10.82 -3.54
N LYS A 108 -6.43 -11.70 -3.55
CA LYS A 108 -5.71 -12.06 -4.77
C LYS A 108 -6.39 -13.28 -5.38
N PRO A 109 -6.57 -13.33 -6.69
CA PRO A 109 -6.27 -12.29 -7.67
C PRO A 109 -7.29 -11.15 -7.58
N PHE A 110 -6.83 -9.94 -7.84
CA PHE A 110 -7.67 -8.76 -7.74
C PHE A 110 -8.07 -8.27 -9.13
N ASP A 111 -9.12 -7.44 -9.17
CA ASP A 111 -9.56 -6.78 -10.39
C ASP A 111 -8.76 -5.48 -10.57
N ASP A 112 -8.14 -5.32 -11.74
CA ASP A 112 -7.29 -4.17 -12.02
C ASP A 112 -8.04 -2.86 -11.89
N GLU A 113 -9.27 -2.81 -12.39
CA GLU A 113 -10.05 -1.57 -12.34
C GLU A 113 -10.45 -1.19 -10.93
N VAL A 114 -10.79 -2.20 -10.12
CA VAL A 114 -11.12 -1.96 -8.71
C VAL A 114 -9.90 -1.44 -7.96
N LEU A 115 -8.74 -2.01 -8.24
CA LEU A 115 -7.50 -1.54 -7.62
C LEU A 115 -7.21 -0.10 -8.01
N LEU A 116 -7.29 0.23 -9.30
CA LEU A 116 -7.00 1.58 -9.77
C LEU A 116 -7.97 2.59 -9.18
N GLU A 117 -9.24 2.22 -9.05
CA GLU A 117 -10.23 3.10 -8.41
C GLU A 117 -9.88 3.33 -6.93
N SER A 118 -9.47 2.27 -6.23
CA SER A 118 -9.09 2.38 -4.83
C SER A 118 -7.86 3.27 -4.65
N VAL A 119 -6.90 3.17 -5.57
CA VAL A 119 -5.72 4.04 -5.55
C VAL A 119 -6.13 5.48 -5.75
N ARG A 120 -7.03 5.74 -6.70
CA ARG A 120 -7.50 7.10 -6.95
C ARG A 120 -8.17 7.69 -5.72
N VAL A 121 -9.03 6.90 -5.06
CA VAL A 121 -9.68 7.34 -3.83
C VAL A 121 -8.64 7.65 -2.75
N ALA A 122 -7.62 6.78 -2.61
CA ALA A 122 -6.57 6.97 -1.62
C ALA A 122 -5.79 8.27 -1.88
N LEU A 123 -5.49 8.56 -3.14
CA LEU A 123 -4.72 9.76 -3.49
C LEU A 123 -5.51 11.04 -3.28
N GLU A 124 -6.83 10.95 -3.22
CA GLU A 124 -7.70 12.11 -2.97
C GLU A 124 -7.97 12.34 -1.49
N SER A 125 -7.48 11.46 -0.65
CA SER A 125 -7.72 11.53 0.81
C SER A 125 -6.93 12.63 1.48
#